data_6d83e93eb50d3f607e53b330e9222477
#
_entry.id   6d83e93eb50d3f607e53b330e9222477
#
_cell.length_a   1.000
_cell.length_b   1.000
_cell.length_c   1.000
_cell.angle_alpha   90.00
_cell.angle_beta   90.00
_cell.angle_gamma   90.00
#
_symmetry.space_group_name_H-M   'P 1'
#
loop_
_entity.id
_entity.type
_entity.pdbx_description
1 polymer ?
#
loop_
_entity_poly.entity_id
_entity_poly.type
_entity_poly.pdbx_seq_one_letter_code
_entity_poly.pdbx_strand_id
1 'polypeptide(L)'
;MDWMNYTLFSLGGAPVLLIDVITSVLGLSCVFLAGRNSKYNFWVGYLYTAALFVMFWNKNLYASLLLQPVSLVINIVGHYRWTHPHADERSSKDDKALKVSKLTAVQRVLAVVAVLVIAGAWGWLLDELFPADPHPYLDSCVTVLILVAQFLSSHKKWDCWIAWLLVNITQIILHISVGHVFMPIVCGLYLLNGIWSLVTWSKLYKNKA
;
A
#
# COMPACT_ATOMS: atom_id res chain seq x y z
N MET A 1 -6.69 4.06 -25.73
CA MET A 1 -7.86 3.88 -24.84
C MET A 1 -8.26 5.24 -24.30
N ASP A 2 -9.13 5.96 -25.04
CA ASP A 2 -9.37 7.40 -24.81
C ASP A 2 -10.18 7.69 -23.54
N TRP A 3 -11.01 6.74 -23.07
CA TRP A 3 -11.85 6.92 -21.89
C TRP A 3 -11.06 7.06 -20.57
N MET A 4 -9.85 6.49 -20.48
CA MET A 4 -9.02 6.58 -19.28
C MET A 4 -8.43 7.96 -19.06
N ASN A 5 -8.15 8.65 -20.15
CA ASN A 5 -7.61 10.01 -20.15
C ASN A 5 -8.72 11.07 -20.11
N TYR A 6 -9.98 10.63 -19.91
CA TYR A 6 -11.09 11.55 -19.76
C TYR A 6 -10.94 12.35 -18.47
N THR A 7 -10.85 13.66 -18.61
CA THR A 7 -10.77 14.59 -17.47
C THR A 7 -12.15 14.75 -16.87
N LEU A 8 -12.34 14.30 -15.62
CA LEU A 8 -13.60 14.46 -14.90
C LEU A 8 -13.78 15.88 -14.39
N PHE A 9 -12.72 16.44 -13.82
CA PHE A 9 -12.68 17.83 -13.32
C PHE A 9 -11.22 18.28 -13.19
N SER A 10 -11.01 19.56 -12.90
CA SER A 10 -9.68 20.09 -12.59
C SER A 10 -9.64 20.57 -11.13
N LEU A 11 -8.56 20.28 -10.43
CA LEU A 11 -8.34 20.69 -9.06
C LEU A 11 -6.95 21.32 -8.92
N GLY A 12 -6.90 22.58 -8.45
CA GLY A 12 -5.65 23.31 -8.35
C GLY A 12 -4.94 23.53 -9.72
N GLY A 13 -5.72 23.60 -10.82
CA GLY A 13 -5.17 23.74 -12.18
C GLY A 13 -4.70 22.44 -12.84
N ALA A 14 -4.65 21.34 -12.10
CA ALA A 14 -4.29 20.02 -12.63
C ALA A 14 -5.54 19.20 -12.99
N PRO A 15 -5.56 18.49 -14.14
CA PRO A 15 -6.68 17.63 -14.53
C PRO A 15 -6.70 16.38 -13.64
N VAL A 16 -7.88 16.00 -13.15
CA VAL A 16 -8.16 14.73 -12.47
C VAL A 16 -8.81 13.80 -13.47
N LEU A 17 -8.12 12.71 -13.79
CA LEU A 17 -8.56 11.76 -14.80
C LEU A 17 -9.51 10.72 -14.19
N LEU A 18 -10.38 10.14 -15.02
CA LEU A 18 -11.28 9.06 -14.62
C LEU A 18 -10.51 7.89 -13.99
N ILE A 19 -9.36 7.52 -14.54
CA ILE A 19 -8.53 6.44 -14.00
C ILE A 19 -7.96 6.77 -12.60
N ASP A 20 -7.65 8.04 -12.31
CA ASP A 20 -7.17 8.45 -10.98
C ASP A 20 -8.27 8.28 -9.92
N VAL A 21 -9.52 8.57 -10.28
CA VAL A 21 -10.67 8.37 -9.38
C VAL A 21 -10.96 6.88 -9.19
N ILE A 22 -10.97 6.09 -10.28
CA ILE A 22 -11.19 4.63 -10.20
C ILE A 22 -10.14 3.97 -9.31
N THR A 23 -8.86 4.27 -9.52
CA THR A 23 -7.78 3.69 -8.70
C THR A 23 -7.85 4.15 -7.26
N SER A 24 -8.21 5.41 -7.00
CA SER A 24 -8.40 5.93 -5.64
C SER A 24 -9.55 5.23 -4.91
N VAL A 25 -10.69 5.03 -5.56
CA VAL A 25 -11.86 4.33 -4.99
C VAL A 25 -11.53 2.87 -4.71
N LEU A 26 -10.91 2.16 -5.66
CA LEU A 26 -10.52 0.76 -5.48
C LEU A 26 -9.50 0.61 -4.35
N GLY A 27 -8.50 1.48 -4.31
CA GLY A 27 -7.48 1.47 -3.27
C GLY A 27 -8.06 1.75 -1.88
N LEU A 28 -8.89 2.80 -1.73
CA LEU A 28 -9.57 3.11 -0.46
C LEU A 28 -10.47 1.96 -0.01
N SER A 29 -11.22 1.35 -0.93
CA SER A 29 -12.07 0.19 -0.63
C SER A 29 -11.25 -1.02 -0.18
N CYS A 30 -10.13 -1.29 -0.84
CA CYS A 30 -9.21 -2.37 -0.48
C CYS A 30 -8.68 -2.19 0.95
N VAL A 31 -8.12 -1.02 1.25
CA VAL A 31 -7.52 -0.74 2.57
C VAL A 31 -8.58 -0.66 3.66
N PHE A 32 -9.78 -0.16 3.37
CA PHE A 32 -10.92 -0.15 4.30
C PHE A 32 -11.36 -1.59 4.66
N LEU A 33 -11.50 -2.47 3.68
CA LEU A 33 -11.84 -3.87 3.91
C LEU A 33 -10.74 -4.60 4.69
N ALA A 34 -9.46 -4.31 4.40
CA ALA A 34 -8.33 -4.84 5.15
C ALA A 34 -8.37 -4.40 6.62
N GLY A 35 -8.67 -3.11 6.88
CA GLY A 35 -8.84 -2.57 8.22
C GLY A 35 -9.93 -3.26 9.02
N ARG A 36 -11.02 -3.66 8.36
CA ARG A 36 -12.11 -4.48 8.93
C ARG A 36 -11.79 -5.98 9.04
N ASN A 37 -10.57 -6.38 8.76
CA ASN A 37 -10.16 -7.79 8.80
C ASN A 37 -10.95 -8.67 7.81
N SER A 38 -11.45 -8.10 6.72
CA SER A 38 -12.24 -8.79 5.70
C SER A 38 -11.34 -9.40 4.63
N LYS A 39 -11.53 -10.68 4.33
CA LYS A 39 -10.84 -11.38 3.23
C LYS A 39 -11.19 -10.82 1.83
N TYR A 40 -12.29 -10.12 1.70
CA TYR A 40 -12.70 -9.50 0.44
C TYR A 40 -11.77 -8.37 -0.02
N ASN A 41 -10.89 -7.86 0.88
CA ASN A 41 -9.85 -6.91 0.50
C ASN A 41 -8.97 -7.43 -0.65
N PHE A 42 -8.70 -8.73 -0.71
CA PHE A 42 -7.85 -9.34 -1.75
C PHE A 42 -8.52 -9.31 -3.13
N TRP A 43 -9.84 -9.53 -3.21
CA TRP A 43 -10.56 -9.43 -4.47
C TRP A 43 -10.57 -8.01 -5.02
N VAL A 44 -10.82 -7.03 -4.14
CA VAL A 44 -10.70 -5.62 -4.52
C VAL A 44 -9.25 -5.27 -4.84
N GLY A 45 -8.27 -5.85 -4.12
CA GLY A 45 -6.85 -5.70 -4.38
C GLY A 45 -6.43 -6.20 -5.76
N TYR A 46 -6.99 -7.29 -6.27
CA TYR A 46 -6.73 -7.75 -7.64
C TYR A 46 -7.24 -6.76 -8.68
N LEU A 47 -8.46 -6.25 -8.50
CA LEU A 47 -9.02 -5.21 -9.39
C LEU A 47 -8.20 -3.92 -9.32
N TYR A 48 -7.77 -3.53 -8.13
CA TYR A 48 -6.91 -2.37 -7.92
C TYR A 48 -5.56 -2.51 -8.63
N THR A 49 -4.90 -3.67 -8.48
CA THR A 49 -3.61 -3.96 -9.15
C THR A 49 -3.77 -3.92 -10.67
N ALA A 50 -4.86 -4.49 -11.21
CA ALA A 50 -5.14 -4.43 -12.64
C ALA A 50 -5.37 -2.99 -13.13
N ALA A 51 -6.12 -2.19 -12.37
CA ALA A 51 -6.34 -0.78 -12.68
C ALA A 51 -5.03 0.04 -12.63
N LEU A 52 -4.17 -0.20 -11.62
CA LEU A 52 -2.85 0.43 -11.53
C LEU A 52 -1.94 0.02 -12.69
N PHE A 53 -1.95 -1.25 -13.10
CA PHE A 53 -1.18 -1.72 -14.25
C PHE A 53 -1.54 -0.94 -15.50
N VAL A 54 -2.84 -0.81 -15.77
CA VAL A 54 -3.36 -0.05 -16.92
C VAL A 54 -3.02 1.45 -16.79
N MET A 55 -3.17 2.04 -15.60
CA MET A 55 -2.85 3.44 -15.34
C MET A 55 -1.37 3.74 -15.59
N PHE A 56 -0.48 2.92 -15.04
CA PHE A 56 0.97 3.11 -15.19
C PHE A 56 1.44 2.89 -16.62
N TRP A 57 0.85 1.93 -17.33
CA TRP A 57 1.11 1.74 -18.76
C TRP A 57 0.76 2.99 -19.57
N ASN A 58 -0.45 3.54 -19.37
CA ASN A 58 -0.90 4.75 -20.11
C ASN A 58 -0.11 6.01 -19.77
N LYS A 59 0.37 6.13 -18.51
CA LYS A 59 1.17 7.27 -18.06
C LYS A 59 2.67 7.11 -18.34
N ASN A 60 3.09 6.01 -18.99
CA ASN A 60 4.50 5.65 -19.25
C ASN A 60 5.35 5.57 -17.96
N LEU A 61 4.74 5.21 -16.83
CA LEU A 61 5.38 5.04 -15.54
C LEU A 61 5.92 3.61 -15.39
N TYR A 62 6.90 3.25 -16.21
CA TYR A 62 7.39 1.88 -16.33
C TYR A 62 8.03 1.33 -15.04
N ALA A 63 8.70 2.18 -14.26
CA ALA A 63 9.25 1.77 -12.96
C ALA A 63 8.16 1.30 -12.00
N SER A 64 7.07 2.07 -11.87
CA SER A 64 5.90 1.69 -11.06
C SER A 64 5.15 0.49 -11.66
N LEU A 65 5.12 0.35 -12.97
CA LEU A 65 4.53 -0.78 -13.66
C LEU A 65 5.25 -2.10 -13.31
N LEU A 66 6.58 -2.09 -13.31
CA LEU A 66 7.41 -3.27 -12.97
C LEU A 66 7.22 -3.75 -11.52
N LEU A 67 6.76 -2.89 -10.63
CA LEU A 67 6.46 -3.25 -9.23
C LEU A 67 5.11 -3.94 -9.07
N GLN A 68 4.18 -3.80 -10.03
CA GLN A 68 2.84 -4.38 -9.92
C GLN A 68 2.84 -5.91 -9.86
N PRO A 69 3.68 -6.66 -10.62
CA PRO A 69 3.81 -8.10 -10.44
C PRO A 69 4.23 -8.51 -9.03
N VAL A 70 5.14 -7.77 -8.40
CA VAL A 70 5.58 -8.04 -7.02
C VAL A 70 4.43 -7.84 -6.04
N SER A 71 3.71 -6.72 -6.16
CA SER A 71 2.50 -6.44 -5.37
C SER A 71 1.43 -7.51 -5.58
N LEU A 72 1.22 -7.98 -6.81
CA LEU A 72 0.28 -9.05 -7.12
C LEU A 72 0.66 -10.35 -6.42
N VAL A 73 1.92 -10.75 -6.46
CA VAL A 73 2.42 -11.96 -5.76
C VAL A 73 2.18 -11.84 -4.25
N ILE A 74 2.52 -10.69 -3.64
CA ILE A 74 2.26 -10.45 -2.21
C ILE A 74 0.76 -10.54 -1.89
N ASN A 75 -0.11 -10.03 -2.77
CA ASN A 75 -1.56 -10.08 -2.62
C ASN A 75 -2.07 -11.53 -2.70
N ILE A 76 -1.58 -12.33 -3.65
CA ILE A 76 -1.92 -13.77 -3.79
C ILE A 76 -1.49 -14.54 -2.54
N VAL A 77 -0.25 -14.36 -2.08
CA VAL A 77 0.26 -14.97 -0.85
C VAL A 77 -0.58 -14.58 0.36
N GLY A 78 -0.92 -13.30 0.47
CA GLY A 78 -1.79 -12.79 1.54
C GLY A 78 -3.18 -13.42 1.52
N HIS A 79 -3.80 -13.50 0.34
CA HIS A 79 -5.11 -14.14 0.16
C HIS A 79 -5.08 -15.61 0.62
N TYR A 80 -4.07 -16.35 0.17
CA TYR A 80 -3.90 -17.75 0.57
C TYR A 80 -3.71 -17.89 2.08
N ARG A 81 -2.80 -17.11 2.69
CA ARG A 81 -2.52 -17.17 4.14
C ARG A 81 -3.72 -16.79 5.00
N TRP A 82 -4.51 -15.79 4.59
CA TRP A 82 -5.69 -15.38 5.36
C TRP A 82 -6.83 -16.39 5.29
N THR A 83 -6.88 -17.20 4.22
CA THR A 83 -7.92 -18.21 4.01
C THR A 83 -7.50 -19.61 4.43
N HIS A 84 -6.18 -19.90 4.43
CA HIS A 84 -5.61 -21.22 4.77
C HIS A 84 -4.51 -21.11 5.84
N PRO A 85 -4.79 -20.58 7.03
CA PRO A 85 -3.77 -20.48 8.09
C PRO A 85 -3.42 -21.85 8.65
N HIS A 86 -2.16 -22.04 9.04
CA HIS A 86 -1.72 -23.19 9.79
C HIS A 86 -2.44 -23.28 11.14
N ALA A 87 -2.50 -24.47 11.74
CA ALA A 87 -3.27 -24.71 12.96
C ALA A 87 -2.85 -23.82 14.14
N ASP A 88 -1.56 -23.54 14.27
CA ASP A 88 -0.93 -22.68 15.28
C ASP A 88 -1.14 -21.18 15.03
N GLU A 89 -1.44 -20.80 13.78
CA GLU A 89 -1.68 -19.41 13.37
C GLU A 89 -3.18 -19.04 13.41
N ARG A 90 -4.07 -19.96 13.74
CA ARG A 90 -5.53 -19.70 13.77
C ARG A 90 -5.93 -18.85 14.97
N SER A 91 -6.99 -18.10 14.77
CA SER A 91 -7.57 -17.22 15.78
C SER A 91 -8.16 -17.97 16.98
N SER A 92 -8.81 -19.10 16.72
CA SER A 92 -9.30 -20.07 17.70
C SER A 92 -9.46 -21.45 17.03
N LYS A 93 -9.77 -22.51 17.83
CA LYS A 93 -10.02 -23.84 17.27
C LYS A 93 -11.23 -23.87 16.33
N ASP A 94 -12.24 -23.05 16.62
CA ASP A 94 -13.49 -22.97 15.85
C ASP A 94 -13.39 -21.93 14.70
N ASP A 95 -12.55 -20.90 14.84
CA ASP A 95 -12.37 -19.83 13.84
C ASP A 95 -11.12 -20.13 13.00
N LYS A 96 -11.33 -20.53 11.75
CA LYS A 96 -10.26 -20.81 10.77
C LYS A 96 -9.55 -19.55 10.25
N ALA A 97 -9.84 -18.37 10.78
CA ALA A 97 -9.21 -17.13 10.36
C ALA A 97 -7.78 -17.00 10.92
N LEU A 98 -6.87 -16.45 10.12
CA LEU A 98 -5.52 -16.09 10.55
C LEU A 98 -5.58 -15.07 11.70
N LYS A 99 -4.84 -15.29 12.79
CA LYS A 99 -4.79 -14.37 13.94
C LYS A 99 -3.93 -13.14 13.64
N VAL A 100 -4.30 -12.00 14.22
CA VAL A 100 -3.45 -10.79 14.22
C VAL A 100 -2.26 -11.02 15.15
N SER A 101 -1.06 -10.74 14.66
CA SER A 101 0.18 -10.88 15.43
C SER A 101 1.01 -9.59 15.34
N LYS A 102 2.08 -9.49 16.13
CA LYS A 102 3.03 -8.37 16.09
C LYS A 102 4.43 -8.86 15.73
N LEU A 103 5.23 -7.95 15.20
CA LEU A 103 6.66 -8.18 15.06
C LEU A 103 7.34 -8.16 16.44
N THR A 104 8.38 -8.95 16.60
CA THR A 104 9.31 -8.82 17.74
C THR A 104 10.14 -7.54 17.61
N ALA A 105 10.77 -7.10 18.71
CA ALA A 105 11.64 -5.92 18.67
C ALA A 105 12.78 -6.06 17.64
N VAL A 106 13.39 -7.23 17.57
CA VAL A 106 14.44 -7.54 16.60
C VAL A 106 13.92 -7.46 15.17
N GLN A 107 12.76 -8.05 14.88
CA GLN A 107 12.14 -7.99 13.55
C GLN A 107 11.80 -6.54 13.13
N ARG A 108 11.38 -5.68 14.07
CA ARG A 108 11.15 -4.25 13.80
C ARG A 108 12.43 -3.54 13.42
N VAL A 109 13.49 -3.74 14.18
CA VAL A 109 14.82 -3.15 13.87
C VAL A 109 15.29 -3.62 12.50
N LEU A 110 15.22 -4.93 12.23
CA LEU A 110 15.60 -5.48 10.93
C LEU A 110 14.74 -4.91 9.79
N ALA A 111 13.44 -4.73 9.99
CA ALA A 111 12.55 -4.14 8.99
C ALA A 111 12.93 -2.67 8.71
N VAL A 112 13.23 -1.88 9.73
CA VAL A 112 13.68 -0.49 9.57
C VAL A 112 15.01 -0.43 8.82
N VAL A 113 15.99 -1.24 9.22
CA VAL A 113 17.30 -1.30 8.53
C VAL A 113 17.12 -1.73 7.07
N ALA A 114 16.31 -2.75 6.81
CA ALA A 114 16.03 -3.21 5.46
C ALA A 114 15.38 -2.10 4.60
N VAL A 115 14.41 -1.37 5.15
CA VAL A 115 13.80 -0.22 4.44
C VAL A 115 14.85 0.82 4.08
N LEU A 116 15.69 1.22 5.03
CA LEU A 116 16.71 2.25 4.79
C LEU A 116 17.74 1.81 3.74
N VAL A 117 18.22 0.57 3.83
CA VAL A 117 19.22 0.03 2.90
C VAL A 117 18.62 -0.13 1.49
N ILE A 118 17.44 -0.75 1.39
CA ILE A 118 16.81 -1.01 0.10
C ILE A 118 16.35 0.31 -0.56
N ALA A 119 15.75 1.23 0.23
CA ALA A 119 15.34 2.53 -0.29
C ALA A 119 16.54 3.37 -0.72
N GLY A 120 17.64 3.35 0.02
CA GLY A 120 18.87 4.03 -0.37
C GLY A 120 19.46 3.47 -1.66
N ALA A 121 19.58 2.14 -1.78
CA ALA A 121 20.10 1.48 -2.98
C ALA A 121 19.18 1.70 -4.19
N TRP A 122 17.86 1.59 -4.00
CA TRP A 122 16.88 1.83 -5.06
C TRP A 122 16.83 3.31 -5.48
N GLY A 123 16.92 4.24 -4.51
CA GLY A 123 16.99 5.67 -4.79
C GLY A 123 18.23 6.04 -5.59
N TRP A 124 19.38 5.48 -5.24
CA TRP A 124 20.60 5.67 -6.01
C TRP A 124 20.45 5.13 -7.45
N LEU A 125 19.86 3.94 -7.62
CA LEU A 125 19.61 3.37 -8.93
C LEU A 125 18.64 4.23 -9.76
N LEU A 126 17.58 4.79 -9.13
CA LEU A 126 16.64 5.67 -9.82
C LEU A 126 17.30 6.97 -10.25
N ASP A 127 18.15 7.56 -9.42
CA ASP A 127 18.89 8.78 -9.73
C ASP A 127 19.80 8.60 -10.95
N GLU A 128 20.48 7.45 -11.05
CA GLU A 128 21.34 7.10 -12.20
C GLU A 128 20.56 6.78 -13.48
N LEU A 129 19.43 6.06 -13.37
CA LEU A 129 18.66 5.59 -14.54
C LEU A 129 17.61 6.58 -15.02
N PHE A 130 17.09 7.42 -14.12
CA PHE A 130 16.00 8.34 -14.37
C PHE A 130 16.32 9.76 -13.84
N PRO A 131 17.33 10.46 -14.40
CA PRO A 131 17.78 11.76 -13.88
C PRO A 131 16.72 12.87 -14.00
N ALA A 132 15.58 12.60 -14.64
CA ALA A 132 14.46 13.51 -14.71
C ALA A 132 13.53 13.46 -13.48
N ASP A 133 13.72 12.49 -12.58
CA ASP A 133 12.95 12.40 -11.34
C ASP A 133 13.46 13.45 -10.34
N PRO A 134 12.61 14.41 -9.91
CA PRO A 134 13.04 15.46 -8.97
C PRO A 134 13.31 14.94 -7.54
N HIS A 135 12.80 13.75 -7.18
CA HIS A 135 12.85 13.22 -5.81
C HIS A 135 13.09 11.71 -5.75
N PRO A 136 14.16 11.16 -6.38
CA PRO A 136 14.35 9.71 -6.55
C PRO A 136 14.44 8.95 -5.22
N TYR A 137 15.05 9.54 -4.19
CA TYR A 137 15.14 8.91 -2.86
C TYR A 137 13.81 8.90 -2.11
N LEU A 138 12.99 9.94 -2.29
CA LEU A 138 11.67 10.02 -1.67
C LEU A 138 10.70 9.03 -2.33
N ASP A 139 10.71 8.94 -3.67
CA ASP A 139 9.92 7.98 -4.43
C ASP A 139 10.32 6.54 -4.10
N SER A 140 11.63 6.29 -4.02
CA SER A 140 12.18 5.01 -3.56
C SER A 140 11.70 4.65 -2.15
N CYS A 141 11.74 5.60 -1.22
CA CYS A 141 11.29 5.39 0.15
C CYS A 141 9.80 5.00 0.20
N VAL A 142 8.94 5.72 -0.52
CA VAL A 142 7.52 5.40 -0.66
C VAL A 142 7.33 3.99 -1.20
N THR A 143 8.02 3.67 -2.29
CA THR A 143 7.92 2.36 -2.96
C THR A 143 8.27 1.20 -2.03
N VAL A 144 9.42 1.28 -1.35
CA VAL A 144 9.87 0.24 -0.42
C VAL A 144 8.94 0.12 0.78
N LEU A 145 8.47 1.25 1.33
CA LEU A 145 7.51 1.25 2.43
C LEU A 145 6.18 0.59 2.02
N ILE A 146 5.68 0.83 0.80
CA ILE A 146 4.47 0.17 0.27
C ILE A 146 4.66 -1.35 0.24
N LEU A 147 5.77 -1.84 -0.31
CA LEU A 147 6.03 -3.28 -0.39
C LEU A 147 6.14 -3.92 1.00
N VAL A 148 6.81 -3.25 1.94
CA VAL A 148 6.90 -3.72 3.33
C VAL A 148 5.54 -3.71 4.01
N ALA A 149 4.75 -2.66 3.85
CA ALA A 149 3.40 -2.58 4.42
C ALA A 149 2.49 -3.69 3.86
N GLN A 150 2.53 -3.94 2.55
CA GLN A 150 1.80 -5.04 1.90
C GLN A 150 2.26 -6.41 2.42
N PHE A 151 3.58 -6.63 2.52
CA PHE A 151 4.14 -7.87 3.04
C PHE A 151 3.71 -8.13 4.48
N LEU A 152 3.79 -7.13 5.35
CA LEU A 152 3.33 -7.24 6.74
C LEU A 152 1.81 -7.48 6.82
N SER A 153 1.03 -6.83 5.95
CA SER A 153 -0.42 -7.03 5.84
C SER A 153 -0.76 -8.45 5.39
N SER A 154 -0.03 -9.02 4.43
CA SER A 154 -0.23 -10.39 3.95
C SER A 154 0.01 -11.42 5.06
N HIS A 155 0.90 -11.13 6.01
CA HIS A 155 1.20 -11.94 7.19
C HIS A 155 0.35 -11.55 8.42
N LYS A 156 -0.64 -10.67 8.24
CA LYS A 156 -1.55 -10.16 9.27
C LYS A 156 -0.82 -9.61 10.50
N LYS A 157 0.32 -8.93 10.25
CA LYS A 157 1.07 -8.24 11.30
C LYS A 157 0.45 -6.87 11.58
N TRP A 158 0.12 -6.60 12.85
CA TRP A 158 -0.42 -5.31 13.29
C TRP A 158 0.47 -4.12 12.87
N ASP A 159 1.78 -4.35 12.84
CA ASP A 159 2.79 -3.36 12.46
C ASP A 159 2.63 -2.84 11.02
N CYS A 160 1.89 -3.53 10.16
CA CYS A 160 1.60 -3.08 8.80
C CYS A 160 0.90 -1.71 8.79
N TRP A 161 0.07 -1.42 9.80
CA TRP A 161 -0.64 -0.14 9.88
C TRP A 161 0.29 1.02 10.22
N ILE A 162 1.36 0.80 11.01
CA ILE A 162 2.41 1.79 11.22
C ILE A 162 3.12 2.08 9.88
N ALA A 163 3.47 1.03 9.14
CA ALA A 163 4.08 1.19 7.82
C ALA A 163 3.16 1.95 6.86
N TRP A 164 1.85 1.64 6.81
CA TRP A 164 0.88 2.37 6.00
C TRP A 164 0.73 3.84 6.41
N LEU A 165 0.80 4.18 7.70
CA LEU A 165 0.80 5.58 8.14
C LEU A 165 2.04 6.32 7.60
N LEU A 166 3.22 5.71 7.68
CA LEU A 166 4.45 6.28 7.12
C LEU A 166 4.35 6.46 5.60
N VAL A 167 3.84 5.45 4.86
CA VAL A 167 3.57 5.54 3.42
C VAL A 167 2.73 6.78 3.11
N ASN A 168 1.60 6.94 3.79
CA ASN A 168 0.67 8.02 3.49
C ASN A 168 1.26 9.40 3.81
N ILE A 169 2.00 9.54 4.91
CA ILE A 169 2.70 10.78 5.26
C ILE A 169 3.74 11.12 4.19
N THR A 170 4.56 10.14 3.79
CA THR A 170 5.61 10.35 2.79
C THR A 170 5.01 10.67 1.42
N GLN A 171 3.91 10.00 1.03
CA GLN A 171 3.19 10.31 -0.21
C GLN A 171 2.56 11.71 -0.20
N ILE A 172 2.02 12.16 0.92
CA ILE A 172 1.50 13.54 1.04
C ILE A 172 2.63 14.54 0.77
N ILE A 173 3.80 14.34 1.39
CA ILE A 173 4.97 15.20 1.19
C ILE A 173 5.40 15.17 -0.27
N LEU A 174 5.54 13.99 -0.88
CA LEU A 174 5.93 13.82 -2.27
C LEU A 174 4.95 14.52 -3.22
N HIS A 175 3.65 14.30 -3.06
CA HIS A 175 2.65 14.89 -3.95
C HIS A 175 2.56 16.42 -3.82
N ILE A 176 2.74 16.95 -2.60
CA ILE A 176 2.78 18.41 -2.39
C ILE A 176 4.03 18.99 -3.06
N SER A 177 5.19 18.33 -2.95
CA SER A 177 6.45 18.84 -3.55
C SER A 177 6.42 18.93 -5.06
N VAL A 178 5.61 18.07 -5.72
CA VAL A 178 5.41 18.11 -7.20
C VAL A 178 4.13 18.87 -7.61
N GLY A 179 3.49 19.58 -6.66
CA GLY A 179 2.34 20.46 -6.95
C GLY A 179 1.01 19.74 -7.18
N HIS A 180 0.89 18.46 -6.84
CA HIS A 180 -0.38 17.76 -6.92
C HIS A 180 -1.31 18.16 -5.77
N VAL A 181 -2.61 18.36 -6.05
CA VAL A 181 -3.63 18.72 -5.04
C VAL A 181 -4.56 17.55 -4.74
N PHE A 182 -4.96 16.78 -5.75
CA PHE A 182 -5.92 15.68 -5.58
C PHE A 182 -5.35 14.52 -4.74
N MET A 183 -4.12 14.08 -5.04
CA MET A 183 -3.53 12.93 -4.38
C MET A 183 -3.26 13.13 -2.87
N PRO A 184 -2.80 14.29 -2.38
CA PRO A 184 -2.71 14.55 -0.93
C PRO A 184 -4.04 14.39 -0.19
N ILE A 185 -5.17 14.77 -0.81
CA ILE A 185 -6.50 14.58 -0.22
C ILE A 185 -6.81 13.08 -0.09
N VAL A 186 -6.57 12.33 -1.15
CA VAL A 186 -6.76 10.86 -1.15
C VAL A 186 -5.86 10.20 -0.09
N CYS A 187 -4.58 10.59 0.00
CA CYS A 187 -3.65 10.09 1.01
C CYS A 187 -4.10 10.47 2.44
N GLY A 188 -4.72 11.63 2.63
CA GLY A 188 -5.36 12.01 3.88
C GLY A 188 -6.48 11.06 4.30
N LEU A 189 -7.32 10.63 3.35
CA LEU A 189 -8.36 9.62 3.61
C LEU A 189 -7.75 8.25 3.95
N TYR A 190 -6.67 7.84 3.26
CA TYR A 190 -5.91 6.64 3.61
C TYR A 190 -5.32 6.74 5.02
N LEU A 191 -4.78 7.91 5.40
CA LEU A 191 -4.20 8.14 6.72
C LEU A 191 -5.26 7.97 7.83
N LEU A 192 -6.44 8.58 7.67
CA LEU A 192 -7.56 8.44 8.61
C LEU A 192 -7.98 6.97 8.75
N ASN A 193 -8.15 6.27 7.62
CA ASN A 193 -8.45 4.83 7.64
C ASN A 193 -7.32 4.02 8.29
N GLY A 194 -6.06 4.38 8.07
CA GLY A 194 -4.90 3.73 8.70
C GLY A 194 -4.90 3.86 10.22
N ILE A 195 -5.19 5.05 10.75
CA ILE A 195 -5.32 5.30 12.20
C ILE A 195 -6.44 4.44 12.79
N TRP A 196 -7.62 4.46 12.16
CA TRP A 196 -8.75 3.65 12.60
C TRP A 196 -8.44 2.14 12.59
N SER A 197 -7.79 1.68 11.54
CA SER A 197 -7.40 0.27 11.36
C SER A 197 -6.35 -0.16 12.38
N LEU A 198 -5.38 0.72 12.69
CA LEU A 198 -4.38 0.50 13.74
C LEU A 198 -5.05 0.24 15.10
N VAL A 199 -6.03 1.07 15.46
CA VAL A 199 -6.80 0.91 16.70
C VAL A 199 -7.61 -0.39 16.69
N THR A 200 -8.29 -0.68 15.57
CA THR A 200 -9.12 -1.87 15.41
C THR A 200 -8.29 -3.15 15.54
N TRP A 201 -7.15 -3.23 14.84
CA TRP A 201 -6.28 -4.40 14.91
C TRP A 201 -5.55 -4.51 16.26
N SER A 202 -5.29 -3.40 16.94
CA SER A 202 -4.77 -3.44 18.32
C SER A 202 -5.75 -4.10 19.30
N LYS A 203 -7.06 -3.81 19.15
CA LYS A 203 -8.11 -4.46 19.93
C LYS A 203 -8.20 -5.97 19.60
N LEU A 204 -8.16 -6.31 18.30
CA LEU A 204 -8.17 -7.72 17.86
C LEU A 204 -6.96 -8.50 18.41
N TYR A 205 -5.79 -7.87 18.47
CA TYR A 205 -4.60 -8.48 19.06
C TYR A 205 -4.75 -8.74 20.56
N LYS A 206 -5.24 -7.71 21.30
CA LYS A 206 -5.41 -7.80 22.77
C LYS A 206 -6.48 -8.81 23.20
N ASN A 207 -7.57 -8.92 22.45
CA ASN A 207 -8.68 -9.82 22.79
C ASN A 207 -8.36 -11.30 22.52
N LYS A 208 -7.24 -11.62 21.88
CA LYS A 208 -6.84 -12.97 21.48
C LYS A 208 -5.43 -13.36 22.01
N ALA A 209 -4.80 -12.48 22.80
CA ALA A 209 -3.62 -12.75 23.59
C ALA A 209 -4.02 -13.28 24.98
#